data_2d0ee73d8e2624452025f08741cecfd4
#
_entry.id   2d0ee73d8e2624452025f08741cecfd4
#
_cell.length_a   1.000
_cell.length_b   1.000
_cell.length_c   1.000
_cell.angle_alpha   90.00
_cell.angle_beta   90.00
_cell.angle_gamma   90.00
#
_symmetry.space_group_name_H-M   'P 1'
#
loop_
_entity.id
_entity.type
_entity.pdbx_description
1 polymer ?
#
loop_
_entity_poly.entity_id
_entity_poly.type
_entity_poly.pdbx_seq_one_letter_code
_entity_poly.pdbx_strand_id
1 'polypeptide(L)'
;MQFDIAIIGGGPGGSATAISAARAGLRVVLCEKGPYGRDKVCGDGLTPRAIGALNELGIDHSVAHRIDGLRMIAGKKQRELSWPTTDRFPNHGAVWPRQRFDNHLLDVAIAAGADVRFNAEALPVVENGAVVGITVNGEVMRSSLVVLATGAQGAAAKMLGAVRDPDETFGLAIRAYAPTPRHAERHLEACLSLRDEHGTPIPGYGWMFPAGDGTVNIGVGALSTMKGFKKLNLNTLLDQYAAIVRDSWSLGDYIEKPRAWRLPMSCVRRHGPGWVAIGDAAGFVNPMNGEGIDYALESGALAVKCFLDNPATASTSYDRQVGERFDSFLRTGRRFSFIIGHPWLLRPGLRIAVGTQAAADITLAVMGNLIDS
;
A
#
# COMPACT_ATOMS: atom_id res chain seq x y z
N MET A 1 19.00 1.37 -26.45
CA MET A 1 18.56 2.72 -25.99
C MET A 1 19.12 2.99 -24.60
N GLN A 2 19.37 4.24 -24.26
CA GLN A 2 19.90 4.62 -22.95
C GLN A 2 18.91 5.55 -22.25
N PHE A 3 18.51 5.18 -21.05
CA PHE A 3 17.63 5.93 -20.16
C PHE A 3 18.42 6.44 -18.95
N ASP A 4 17.89 7.45 -18.27
CA ASP A 4 18.44 7.88 -17.00
C ASP A 4 17.93 6.97 -15.89
N ILE A 5 16.62 6.67 -15.91
CA ILE A 5 15.97 5.77 -14.95
C ILE A 5 15.14 4.72 -15.71
N ALA A 6 15.27 3.45 -15.31
CA ALA A 6 14.40 2.36 -15.75
C ALA A 6 13.59 1.83 -14.57
N ILE A 7 12.28 1.64 -14.75
CA ILE A 7 11.33 1.29 -13.69
C ILE A 7 10.68 -0.05 -14.00
N ILE A 8 10.69 -0.98 -13.05
CA ILE A 8 10.06 -2.29 -13.16
C ILE A 8 8.78 -2.31 -12.30
N GLY A 9 7.62 -2.19 -12.93
CA GLY A 9 6.30 -2.21 -12.34
C GLY A 9 5.56 -0.87 -12.40
N GLY A 10 4.31 -0.89 -12.90
CA GLY A 10 3.43 0.25 -13.13
C GLY A 10 2.37 0.44 -12.04
N GLY A 11 2.67 0.13 -10.77
CA GLY A 11 1.84 0.49 -9.64
C GLY A 11 2.09 1.92 -9.16
N PRO A 12 1.46 2.35 -8.03
CA PRO A 12 1.56 3.72 -7.54
C PRO A 12 3.00 4.22 -7.39
N GLY A 13 3.90 3.41 -6.83
CA GLY A 13 5.30 3.79 -6.67
C GLY A 13 6.04 3.96 -8.00
N GLY A 14 5.87 3.01 -8.94
CA GLY A 14 6.50 3.10 -10.25
C GLY A 14 5.98 4.28 -11.06
N SER A 15 4.66 4.52 -11.03
CA SER A 15 4.05 5.67 -11.68
C SER A 15 4.52 6.99 -11.06
N ALA A 16 4.58 7.10 -9.72
CA ALA A 16 5.12 8.28 -9.03
C ALA A 16 6.59 8.55 -9.42
N THR A 17 7.40 7.50 -9.51
CA THR A 17 8.79 7.61 -10.00
C THR A 17 8.82 8.12 -11.44
N ALA A 18 8.00 7.53 -12.34
CA ALA A 18 7.97 7.92 -13.73
C ALA A 18 7.52 9.38 -13.94
N ILE A 19 6.46 9.79 -13.22
CA ILE A 19 5.95 11.17 -13.23
C ILE A 19 7.02 12.14 -12.76
N SER A 20 7.65 11.88 -11.62
CA SER A 20 8.69 12.74 -11.05
C SER A 20 9.90 12.84 -11.97
N ALA A 21 10.37 11.72 -12.54
CA ALA A 21 11.50 11.69 -13.42
C ALA A 21 11.25 12.41 -14.76
N ALA A 22 10.11 12.14 -15.41
CA ALA A 22 9.74 12.76 -16.66
C ALA A 22 9.54 14.28 -16.52
N ARG A 23 8.88 14.74 -15.45
CA ARG A 23 8.74 16.18 -15.15
C ARG A 23 10.05 16.89 -14.86
N ALA A 24 11.05 16.16 -14.36
CA ALA A 24 12.42 16.67 -14.18
C ALA A 24 13.26 16.64 -15.49
N GLY A 25 12.66 16.25 -16.62
CA GLY A 25 13.34 16.20 -17.92
C GLY A 25 14.24 14.97 -18.12
N LEU A 26 14.16 13.95 -17.25
CA LEU A 26 14.91 12.72 -17.37
C LEU A 26 14.30 11.79 -18.42
N ARG A 27 15.13 11.02 -19.11
CA ARG A 27 14.67 9.94 -19.98
C ARG A 27 14.32 8.73 -19.13
N VAL A 28 13.04 8.41 -19.04
CA VAL A 28 12.55 7.34 -18.19
C VAL A 28 11.75 6.31 -18.99
N VAL A 29 12.01 5.02 -18.71
CA VAL A 29 11.18 3.91 -19.18
C VAL A 29 10.54 3.21 -17.98
N LEU A 30 9.25 2.91 -18.08
CA LEU A 30 8.48 2.12 -17.12
C LEU A 30 7.94 0.88 -17.83
N CYS A 31 8.28 -0.31 -17.33
CA CYS A 31 7.80 -1.59 -17.84
C CYS A 31 6.79 -2.22 -16.85
N GLU A 32 5.55 -2.38 -17.28
CA GLU A 32 4.52 -3.11 -16.54
C GLU A 32 4.24 -4.45 -17.24
N LYS A 33 4.34 -5.55 -16.47
CA LYS A 33 4.14 -6.91 -17.00
C LYS A 33 2.70 -7.20 -17.41
N GLY A 34 1.74 -6.53 -16.79
CA GLY A 34 0.33 -6.68 -17.10
C GLY A 34 -0.14 -5.73 -18.21
N PRO A 35 -1.37 -5.94 -18.70
CA PRO A 35 -1.99 -5.00 -19.62
C PRO A 35 -2.36 -3.69 -18.93
N TYR A 36 -2.59 -2.65 -19.72
CA TYR A 36 -3.31 -1.45 -19.24
C TYR A 36 -4.67 -1.86 -18.68
N GLY A 37 -5.06 -1.27 -17.57
CA GLY A 37 -6.34 -1.59 -16.93
C GLY A 37 -6.31 -2.84 -16.04
N ARG A 38 -5.12 -3.41 -15.75
CA ARG A 38 -5.02 -4.51 -14.79
C ARG A 38 -5.56 -4.13 -13.42
N ASP A 39 -6.25 -5.06 -12.77
CA ASP A 39 -6.61 -4.91 -11.37
C ASP A 39 -5.48 -5.38 -10.43
N LYS A 40 -5.43 -4.77 -9.26
CA LYS A 40 -4.52 -5.13 -8.16
C LYS A 40 -5.31 -5.24 -6.86
N VAL A 41 -5.19 -6.36 -6.19
CA VAL A 41 -5.86 -6.58 -4.89
C VAL A 41 -5.44 -5.53 -3.87
N CYS A 42 -6.43 -4.77 -3.37
CA CYS A 42 -6.27 -3.66 -2.43
C CYS A 42 -7.61 -3.35 -1.76
N GLY A 43 -7.59 -2.69 -0.61
CA GLY A 43 -8.78 -2.07 -0.01
C GLY A 43 -9.19 -0.76 -0.68
N ASP A 44 -8.36 -0.20 -1.59
CA ASP A 44 -8.60 1.03 -2.36
C ASP A 44 -8.65 2.32 -1.51
N GLY A 45 -8.47 2.22 -0.20
CA GLY A 45 -8.44 3.36 0.70
C GLY A 45 -7.14 4.16 0.55
N LEU A 46 -7.30 5.47 0.47
CA LEU A 46 -6.23 6.47 0.48
C LEU A 46 -6.40 7.31 1.75
N THR A 47 -5.43 7.25 2.64
CA THR A 47 -5.43 8.08 3.86
C THR A 47 -5.07 9.53 3.54
N PRO A 48 -5.21 10.45 4.48
CA PRO A 48 -4.73 11.83 4.34
C PRO A 48 -3.27 11.91 3.87
N ARG A 49 -2.41 11.00 4.32
CA ARG A 49 -1.00 10.94 3.90
C ARG A 49 -0.86 10.59 2.42
N ALA A 50 -1.64 9.62 1.93
CA ALA A 50 -1.64 9.29 0.49
C ALA A 50 -2.15 10.46 -0.35
N ILE A 51 -3.20 11.16 0.11
CA ILE A 51 -3.69 12.38 -0.56
C ILE A 51 -2.63 13.49 -0.55
N GLY A 52 -1.93 13.68 0.57
CA GLY A 52 -0.80 14.59 0.66
C GLY A 52 0.30 14.29 -0.37
N ALA A 53 0.67 13.02 -0.51
CA ALA A 53 1.65 12.58 -1.51
C ALA A 53 1.16 12.82 -2.97
N LEU A 54 -0.13 12.65 -3.24
CA LEU A 54 -0.71 13.00 -4.55
C LEU A 54 -0.66 14.50 -4.80
N ASN A 55 -0.94 15.32 -3.78
CA ASN A 55 -0.84 16.79 -3.88
C ASN A 55 0.60 17.24 -4.16
N GLU A 56 1.59 16.67 -3.44
CA GLU A 56 3.02 16.94 -3.68
C GLU A 56 3.45 16.56 -5.10
N LEU A 57 2.87 15.49 -5.65
CA LEU A 57 3.07 15.08 -7.03
C LEU A 57 2.24 15.88 -8.05
N GLY A 58 1.40 16.83 -7.61
CA GLY A 58 0.51 17.60 -8.48
C GLY A 58 -0.44 16.71 -9.30
N ILE A 59 -1.00 15.69 -8.68
CA ILE A 59 -1.93 14.75 -9.30
C ILE A 59 -3.36 15.10 -8.89
N ASP A 60 -4.22 15.33 -9.88
CA ASP A 60 -5.65 15.53 -9.65
C ASP A 60 -6.28 14.23 -9.14
N HIS A 61 -6.94 14.30 -8.01
CA HIS A 61 -7.65 13.20 -7.38
C HIS A 61 -9.14 13.51 -7.14
N SER A 62 -9.67 14.54 -7.80
CA SER A 62 -11.06 15.00 -7.65
C SER A 62 -12.12 13.95 -8.04
N VAL A 63 -11.74 12.99 -8.87
CA VAL A 63 -12.61 11.87 -9.30
C VAL A 63 -12.69 10.73 -8.26
N ALA A 64 -11.83 10.72 -7.24
CA ALA A 64 -11.86 9.74 -6.18
C ALA A 64 -13.01 10.03 -5.21
N HIS A 65 -13.61 8.98 -4.63
CA HIS A 65 -14.65 9.16 -3.63
C HIS A 65 -14.05 9.69 -2.33
N ARG A 66 -14.38 10.94 -1.99
CA ARG A 66 -13.85 11.62 -0.79
C ARG A 66 -14.34 10.98 0.49
N ILE A 67 -13.42 10.78 1.43
CA ILE A 67 -13.65 10.21 2.76
C ILE A 67 -13.25 11.21 3.85
N ASP A 68 -14.17 11.50 4.77
CA ASP A 68 -13.96 12.49 5.84
C ASP A 68 -13.44 11.85 7.14
N GLY A 69 -13.47 10.52 7.25
CA GLY A 69 -13.03 9.86 8.48
C GLY A 69 -13.15 8.34 8.46
N LEU A 70 -13.02 7.77 9.64
CA LEU A 70 -13.06 6.33 9.89
C LEU A 70 -14.10 6.00 10.97
N ARG A 71 -14.97 5.03 10.69
CA ARG A 71 -15.84 4.39 11.69
C ARG A 71 -15.12 3.15 12.23
N MET A 72 -14.72 3.22 13.50
CA MET A 72 -14.10 2.09 14.21
C MET A 72 -15.17 1.30 14.98
N ILE A 73 -15.19 -0.03 14.82
CA ILE A 73 -16.09 -0.94 15.52
C ILE A 73 -15.28 -1.93 16.35
N ALA A 74 -15.53 -1.99 17.65
CA ALA A 74 -14.93 -2.95 18.57
C ALA A 74 -15.99 -3.56 19.51
N GLY A 75 -16.48 -4.75 19.17
CA GLY A 75 -17.63 -5.39 19.82
C GLY A 75 -18.90 -4.59 19.61
N LYS A 76 -19.52 -4.12 20.72
CA LYS A 76 -20.71 -3.27 20.67
C LYS A 76 -20.42 -1.78 20.61
N LYS A 77 -19.14 -1.39 20.72
CA LYS A 77 -18.73 0.02 20.67
C LYS A 77 -18.43 0.42 19.24
N GLN A 78 -18.96 1.56 18.85
CA GLN A 78 -18.70 2.22 17.58
C GLN A 78 -18.24 3.64 17.85
N ARG A 79 -17.25 4.12 17.08
CA ARG A 79 -16.76 5.50 17.10
C ARG A 79 -16.60 6.00 15.67
N GLU A 80 -17.13 7.17 15.40
CA GLU A 80 -16.83 7.92 14.20
C GLU A 80 -15.72 8.91 14.51
N LEU A 81 -14.67 8.87 13.71
CA LEU A 81 -13.44 9.63 13.87
C LEU A 81 -13.23 10.42 12.60
N SER A 82 -13.15 11.74 12.72
CA SER A 82 -12.70 12.58 11.62
C SER A 82 -11.20 12.44 11.45
N TRP A 83 -10.71 12.59 10.23
CA TRP A 83 -9.27 12.69 10.01
C TRP A 83 -8.69 13.89 10.77
N PRO A 84 -7.52 13.74 11.40
CA PRO A 84 -6.91 14.84 12.13
C PRO A 84 -6.56 15.99 11.18
N THR A 85 -6.69 17.22 11.65
CA THR A 85 -6.15 18.39 10.96
C THR A 85 -4.67 18.51 11.32
N THR A 86 -3.80 18.43 10.32
CA THR A 86 -2.36 18.59 10.47
C THR A 86 -1.85 19.63 9.48
N ASP A 87 -0.66 20.20 9.73
CA ASP A 87 -0.04 21.13 8.80
C ASP A 87 0.46 20.44 7.53
N ARG A 88 0.71 19.14 7.62
CA ARG A 88 1.34 18.36 6.56
C ARG A 88 0.35 17.63 5.66
N PHE A 89 -0.75 17.14 6.20
CA PHE A 89 -1.69 16.30 5.47
C PHE A 89 -3.09 16.92 5.46
N PRO A 90 -3.85 16.77 4.36
CA PRO A 90 -5.23 17.24 4.32
C PRO A 90 -6.11 16.46 5.31
N ASN A 91 -7.22 17.06 5.74
CA ASN A 91 -8.18 16.46 6.67
C ASN A 91 -9.19 15.52 5.98
N HIS A 92 -8.78 14.87 4.91
CA HIS A 92 -9.60 13.90 4.18
C HIS A 92 -8.75 12.83 3.54
N GLY A 93 -9.34 11.67 3.38
CA GLY A 93 -8.87 10.58 2.55
C GLY A 93 -9.74 10.41 1.32
N ALA A 94 -9.58 9.27 0.65
CA ALA A 94 -10.45 8.87 -0.45
C ALA A 94 -10.54 7.35 -0.58
N VAL A 95 -11.53 6.87 -1.33
CA VAL A 95 -11.54 5.53 -1.90
C VAL A 95 -11.44 5.66 -3.41
N TRP A 96 -10.45 4.97 -3.98
CA TRP A 96 -10.24 4.99 -5.42
C TRP A 96 -9.89 3.58 -5.90
N PRO A 97 -10.82 2.86 -6.55
CA PRO A 97 -10.58 1.51 -7.04
C PRO A 97 -9.27 1.42 -7.82
N ARG A 98 -8.41 0.46 -7.42
CA ARG A 98 -7.01 0.37 -7.88
C ARG A 98 -6.87 0.33 -9.40
N GLN A 99 -7.79 -0.29 -10.10
CA GLN A 99 -7.77 -0.31 -11.56
C GLN A 99 -7.82 1.12 -12.13
N ARG A 100 -8.74 1.94 -11.63
CA ARG A 100 -8.90 3.34 -12.07
C ARG A 100 -7.75 4.21 -11.59
N PHE A 101 -7.33 4.02 -10.34
CA PHE A 101 -6.24 4.78 -9.73
C PHE A 101 -4.90 4.53 -10.44
N ASP A 102 -4.52 3.25 -10.62
CA ASP A 102 -3.26 2.91 -11.28
C ASP A 102 -3.24 3.41 -12.73
N ASN A 103 -4.36 3.30 -13.47
CA ASN A 103 -4.47 3.83 -14.83
C ASN A 103 -4.31 5.34 -14.86
N HIS A 104 -4.97 6.07 -13.96
CA HIS A 104 -4.85 7.53 -13.89
C HIS A 104 -3.38 7.95 -13.67
N LEU A 105 -2.67 7.29 -12.75
CA LEU A 105 -1.25 7.57 -12.52
C LEU A 105 -0.38 7.26 -13.75
N LEU A 106 -0.67 6.17 -14.47
CA LEU A 106 0.05 5.80 -15.71
C LEU A 106 -0.22 6.81 -16.83
N ASP A 107 -1.47 7.28 -16.98
CA ASP A 107 -1.83 8.31 -17.96
C ASP A 107 -1.10 9.63 -17.67
N VAL A 108 -0.99 10.02 -16.40
CA VAL A 108 -0.21 11.20 -15.99
C VAL A 108 1.28 11.00 -16.28
N ALA A 109 1.83 9.79 -16.07
CA ALA A 109 3.22 9.49 -16.40
C ALA A 109 3.49 9.58 -17.92
N ILE A 110 2.59 9.04 -18.74
CA ILE A 110 2.66 9.12 -20.21
C ILE A 110 2.57 10.59 -20.66
N ALA A 111 1.61 11.33 -20.13
CA ALA A 111 1.45 12.76 -20.45
C ALA A 111 2.67 13.61 -20.04
N ALA A 112 3.39 13.19 -18.99
CA ALA A 112 4.65 13.83 -18.57
C ALA A 112 5.85 13.47 -19.48
N GLY A 113 5.71 12.49 -20.41
CA GLY A 113 6.75 12.09 -21.36
C GLY A 113 7.49 10.81 -20.99
N ALA A 114 7.00 10.01 -20.03
CA ALA A 114 7.58 8.71 -19.73
C ALA A 114 7.28 7.69 -20.86
N ASP A 115 8.29 6.87 -21.24
CA ASP A 115 8.10 5.69 -22.10
C ASP A 115 7.49 4.56 -21.27
N VAL A 116 6.16 4.38 -21.36
CA VAL A 116 5.43 3.35 -20.59
C VAL A 116 5.11 2.16 -21.49
N ARG A 117 5.60 0.99 -21.09
CA ARG A 117 5.45 -0.28 -21.84
C ARG A 117 4.61 -1.27 -21.05
N PHE A 118 3.47 -1.67 -21.62
CA PHE A 118 2.57 -2.69 -21.07
C PHE A 118 2.90 -4.08 -21.64
N ASN A 119 2.44 -5.14 -20.95
CA ASN A 119 2.76 -6.53 -21.29
C ASN A 119 4.28 -6.76 -21.42
N ALA A 120 5.07 -6.01 -20.64
CA ALA A 120 6.52 -5.95 -20.70
C ALA A 120 7.11 -6.41 -19.36
N GLU A 121 7.34 -7.71 -19.22
CA GLU A 121 8.03 -8.23 -18.04
C GLU A 121 9.53 -7.93 -18.14
N ALA A 122 9.99 -7.05 -17.24
CA ALA A 122 11.37 -6.60 -17.21
C ALA A 122 12.18 -7.29 -16.10
N LEU A 123 13.43 -7.61 -16.40
CA LEU A 123 14.39 -8.14 -15.44
C LEU A 123 15.65 -7.25 -15.41
N PRO A 124 16.32 -7.12 -14.26
CA PRO A 124 17.55 -6.34 -14.15
C PRO A 124 18.70 -7.00 -14.92
N VAL A 125 19.51 -6.17 -15.56
CA VAL A 125 20.80 -6.58 -16.21
C VAL A 125 21.91 -6.25 -15.24
N VAL A 126 22.68 -7.28 -14.84
CA VAL A 126 23.78 -7.15 -13.88
C VAL A 126 25.10 -7.35 -14.59
N GLU A 127 26.01 -6.39 -14.45
CA GLU A 127 27.38 -6.46 -14.97
C GLU A 127 28.37 -6.03 -13.88
N ASN A 128 29.41 -6.79 -13.66
CA ASN A 128 30.44 -6.51 -12.64
C ASN A 128 29.86 -6.21 -11.23
N GLY A 129 28.77 -6.87 -10.87
CA GLY A 129 28.09 -6.68 -9.56
C GLY A 129 27.20 -5.44 -9.45
N ALA A 130 27.04 -4.66 -10.50
CA ALA A 130 26.14 -3.51 -10.56
C ALA A 130 24.99 -3.76 -11.55
N VAL A 131 23.81 -3.20 -11.26
CA VAL A 131 22.69 -3.17 -12.19
C VAL A 131 22.92 -2.01 -13.16
N VAL A 132 22.91 -2.31 -14.47
CA VAL A 132 23.24 -1.35 -15.53
C VAL A 132 22.06 -1.09 -16.48
N GLY A 133 20.88 -1.62 -16.15
CA GLY A 133 19.67 -1.47 -16.95
C GLY A 133 18.70 -2.63 -16.73
N ILE A 134 17.76 -2.75 -17.65
CA ILE A 134 16.75 -3.81 -17.68
C ILE A 134 16.74 -4.54 -19.02
N THR A 135 16.22 -5.75 -19.03
CA THR A 135 15.92 -6.48 -20.27
C THR A 135 14.43 -6.81 -20.34
N VAL A 136 13.85 -6.65 -21.53
CA VAL A 136 12.46 -7.00 -21.86
C VAL A 136 12.48 -7.77 -23.16
N ASN A 137 11.96 -8.99 -23.17
CA ASN A 137 11.91 -9.86 -24.37
C ASN A 137 13.27 -10.01 -25.09
N GLY A 138 14.37 -9.98 -24.32
CA GLY A 138 15.73 -10.07 -24.85
C GLY A 138 16.35 -8.75 -25.31
N GLU A 139 15.58 -7.67 -25.39
CA GLU A 139 16.09 -6.32 -25.66
C GLU A 139 16.67 -5.70 -24.39
N VAL A 140 17.91 -5.25 -24.43
CA VAL A 140 18.58 -4.57 -23.31
C VAL A 140 18.39 -3.06 -23.42
N MET A 141 17.85 -2.48 -22.34
CA MET A 141 17.72 -1.03 -22.16
C MET A 141 18.63 -0.60 -21.00
N ARG A 142 19.69 0.13 -21.34
CA ARG A 142 20.67 0.65 -20.37
C ARG A 142 20.07 1.80 -19.58
N SER A 143 20.40 1.88 -18.28
CA SER A 143 20.01 3.02 -17.43
C SER A 143 21.03 3.23 -16.32
N SER A 144 21.08 4.48 -15.82
CA SER A 144 21.95 4.83 -14.69
C SER A 144 21.38 4.38 -13.34
N LEU A 145 20.04 4.28 -13.22
CA LEU A 145 19.34 3.74 -12.06
C LEU A 145 18.21 2.83 -12.49
N VAL A 146 18.06 1.69 -11.81
CA VAL A 146 16.89 0.81 -11.92
C VAL A 146 16.06 0.90 -10.65
N VAL A 147 14.76 1.18 -10.79
CA VAL A 147 13.80 1.26 -9.68
C VAL A 147 12.91 0.03 -9.70
N LEU A 148 13.00 -0.79 -8.64
CA LEU A 148 12.15 -1.95 -8.43
C LEU A 148 10.82 -1.53 -7.76
N ALA A 149 9.77 -1.39 -8.55
CA ALA A 149 8.40 -1.10 -8.14
C ALA A 149 7.48 -2.33 -8.29
N THR A 150 8.04 -3.52 -8.11
CA THR A 150 7.42 -4.82 -8.45
C THR A 150 6.30 -5.24 -7.50
N GLY A 151 6.04 -4.45 -6.45
CA GLY A 151 5.09 -4.80 -5.40
C GLY A 151 5.57 -5.97 -4.53
N ALA A 152 4.64 -6.65 -3.86
CA ALA A 152 4.95 -7.69 -2.87
C ALA A 152 5.66 -8.94 -3.44
N GLN A 153 5.64 -9.14 -4.75
CA GLN A 153 6.22 -10.32 -5.39
C GLN A 153 6.70 -9.97 -6.80
N GLY A 154 7.97 -10.15 -7.07
CA GLY A 154 8.54 -9.92 -8.40
C GLY A 154 9.80 -10.74 -8.63
N ALA A 155 9.98 -11.28 -9.84
CA ALA A 155 11.19 -12.00 -10.24
C ALA A 155 12.42 -11.08 -10.13
N ALA A 156 12.30 -9.84 -10.63
CA ALA A 156 13.35 -8.83 -10.57
C ALA A 156 13.81 -8.53 -9.13
N ALA A 157 12.87 -8.38 -8.20
CA ALA A 157 13.19 -8.16 -6.78
C ALA A 157 13.93 -9.35 -6.17
N LYS A 158 13.50 -10.59 -6.47
CA LYS A 158 14.17 -11.80 -6.00
C LYS A 158 15.60 -11.92 -6.52
N MET A 159 15.84 -11.59 -7.80
CA MET A 159 17.19 -11.64 -8.39
C MET A 159 18.18 -10.75 -7.65
N LEU A 160 17.75 -9.63 -7.11
CA LEU A 160 18.59 -8.66 -6.40
C LEU A 160 18.57 -8.81 -4.87
N GLY A 161 17.85 -9.81 -4.35
CA GLY A 161 17.70 -10.04 -2.91
C GLY A 161 16.77 -9.06 -2.21
N ALA A 162 15.97 -8.30 -2.97
CA ALA A 162 14.89 -7.47 -2.42
C ALA A 162 13.69 -8.36 -2.07
N VAL A 163 13.82 -9.11 -1.00
CA VAL A 163 12.84 -10.08 -0.52
C VAL A 163 12.42 -9.76 0.90
N ARG A 164 11.22 -10.19 1.27
CA ARG A 164 10.75 -10.08 2.64
C ARG A 164 11.67 -10.89 3.57
N ASP A 165 11.98 -10.32 4.73
CA ASP A 165 12.63 -11.08 5.82
C ASP A 165 11.69 -12.20 6.29
N PRO A 166 12.11 -13.47 6.26
CA PRO A 166 11.29 -14.61 6.66
C PRO A 166 10.86 -14.55 8.12
N ASP A 167 11.66 -13.93 8.98
CA ASP A 167 11.44 -13.88 10.44
C ASP A 167 10.56 -12.68 10.84
N GLU A 168 10.30 -11.76 9.93
CA GLU A 168 9.50 -10.57 10.19
C GLU A 168 8.02 -10.77 9.86
N THR A 169 7.18 -9.99 10.56
CA THR A 169 5.73 -9.96 10.39
C THR A 169 5.33 -9.59 8.96
N PHE A 170 4.27 -10.20 8.48
CA PHE A 170 3.57 -9.80 7.26
C PHE A 170 2.05 -9.93 7.45
N GLY A 171 1.28 -9.27 6.60
CA GLY A 171 -0.17 -9.40 6.55
C GLY A 171 -0.64 -10.28 5.40
N LEU A 172 -1.81 -10.89 5.57
CA LEU A 172 -2.63 -11.43 4.48
C LEU A 172 -3.97 -10.73 4.50
N ALA A 173 -4.44 -10.35 3.33
CA ALA A 173 -5.73 -9.71 3.15
C ALA A 173 -6.48 -10.37 1.99
N ILE A 174 -7.81 -10.41 2.09
CA ILE A 174 -8.71 -10.84 1.01
C ILE A 174 -9.78 -9.77 0.86
N ARG A 175 -10.18 -9.48 -0.38
CA ARG A 175 -11.25 -8.51 -0.66
C ARG A 175 -12.17 -9.00 -1.77
N ALA A 176 -13.36 -8.43 -1.79
CA ALA A 176 -14.32 -8.48 -2.90
C ALA A 176 -14.97 -7.11 -3.07
N TYR A 177 -15.64 -6.89 -4.19
CA TYR A 177 -16.58 -5.80 -4.35
C TYR A 177 -18.01 -6.33 -4.27
N ALA A 178 -18.89 -5.57 -3.65
CA ALA A 178 -20.30 -5.86 -3.58
C ALA A 178 -21.14 -4.60 -3.76
N PRO A 179 -22.33 -4.67 -4.38
CA PRO A 179 -23.23 -3.54 -4.47
C PRO A 179 -23.83 -3.21 -3.12
N THR A 180 -24.04 -1.91 -2.86
CA THR A 180 -24.69 -1.41 -1.67
C THR A 180 -25.29 -0.03 -1.89
N PRO A 181 -26.48 0.30 -1.32
CA PRO A 181 -27.03 1.66 -1.36
C PRO A 181 -26.19 2.64 -0.54
N ARG A 182 -25.29 2.14 0.35
CA ARG A 182 -24.41 2.96 1.20
C ARG A 182 -23.05 3.29 0.52
N HIS A 183 -22.93 3.09 -0.78
CA HIS A 183 -21.70 3.34 -1.54
C HIS A 183 -21.19 4.78 -1.48
N ALA A 184 -22.06 5.74 -1.17
CA ALA A 184 -21.74 7.16 -1.09
C ALA A 184 -21.39 7.65 0.33
N GLU A 185 -21.30 6.75 1.32
CA GLU A 185 -20.88 7.11 2.68
C GLU A 185 -19.48 7.71 2.68
N ARG A 186 -19.27 8.68 3.56
CA ARG A 186 -18.00 9.44 3.63
C ARG A 186 -17.11 9.01 4.80
N HIS A 187 -17.37 7.84 5.37
CA HIS A 187 -16.51 7.21 6.37
C HIS A 187 -16.11 5.82 5.93
N LEU A 188 -14.82 5.51 6.03
CA LEU A 188 -14.36 4.14 6.01
C LEU A 188 -14.91 3.42 7.24
N GLU A 189 -15.13 2.12 7.18
CA GLU A 189 -15.47 1.33 8.34
C GLU A 189 -14.41 0.26 8.59
N ALA A 190 -13.94 0.15 9.85
CA ALA A 190 -13.00 -0.86 10.29
C ALA A 190 -13.55 -1.62 11.50
N CYS A 191 -13.81 -2.91 11.35
CA CYS A 191 -14.22 -3.81 12.41
C CYS A 191 -12.99 -4.51 13.02
N LEU A 192 -12.66 -4.14 14.25
CA LEU A 192 -11.51 -4.66 14.99
C LEU A 192 -11.83 -5.91 15.83
N SER A 193 -13.04 -6.48 15.68
CA SER A 193 -13.54 -7.58 16.50
C SER A 193 -13.71 -8.88 15.75
N LEU A 194 -12.91 -9.09 14.71
CA LEU A 194 -12.94 -10.33 13.96
C LEU A 194 -12.60 -11.53 14.84
N ARG A 195 -13.22 -12.66 14.54
CA ARG A 195 -12.98 -13.96 15.16
C ARG A 195 -12.88 -15.04 14.11
N ASP A 196 -12.10 -16.06 14.39
CA ASP A 196 -12.10 -17.28 13.59
C ASP A 196 -13.35 -18.13 13.87
N GLU A 197 -13.50 -19.25 13.16
CA GLU A 197 -14.61 -20.21 13.31
C GLU A 197 -14.70 -20.83 14.72
N HIS A 198 -13.64 -20.76 15.51
CA HIS A 198 -13.58 -21.22 16.90
C HIS A 198 -13.84 -20.09 17.91
N GLY A 199 -14.15 -18.89 17.45
CA GLY A 199 -14.37 -17.70 18.29
C GLY A 199 -13.10 -17.06 18.82
N THR A 200 -11.91 -17.43 18.32
CA THR A 200 -10.62 -16.83 18.71
C THR A 200 -10.48 -15.44 18.08
N PRO A 201 -10.14 -14.39 18.85
CA PRO A 201 -9.88 -13.08 18.26
C PRO A 201 -8.73 -13.11 17.26
N ILE A 202 -8.94 -12.44 16.13
CA ILE A 202 -7.95 -12.31 15.05
C ILE A 202 -7.25 -10.96 15.17
N PRO A 203 -5.90 -10.91 15.19
CA PRO A 203 -5.15 -9.66 15.09
C PRO A 203 -5.19 -9.15 13.66
N GLY A 204 -6.14 -8.28 13.39
CA GLY A 204 -6.48 -7.76 12.10
C GLY A 204 -7.81 -7.03 12.15
N TYR A 205 -8.37 -6.74 10.99
CA TYR A 205 -9.67 -6.08 10.91
C TYR A 205 -10.41 -6.46 9.63
N GLY A 206 -11.75 -6.32 9.70
CA GLY A 206 -12.62 -6.30 8.53
C GLY A 206 -12.89 -4.87 8.12
N TRP A 207 -13.08 -4.63 6.84
CA TRP A 207 -13.35 -3.29 6.34
C TRP A 207 -14.51 -3.23 5.38
N MET A 208 -15.17 -2.06 5.36
CA MET A 208 -16.13 -1.62 4.35
C MET A 208 -15.69 -0.26 3.85
N PHE A 209 -15.20 -0.18 2.61
CA PHE A 209 -14.71 1.06 2.01
C PHE A 209 -15.60 1.43 0.82
N PRO A 210 -16.51 2.41 1.01
CA PRO A 210 -17.46 2.84 -0.02
C PRO A 210 -16.75 3.47 -1.20
N ALA A 211 -17.04 3.00 -2.42
CA ALA A 211 -16.33 3.44 -3.63
C ALA A 211 -16.99 4.62 -4.37
N GLY A 212 -18.18 5.05 -3.94
CA GLY A 212 -18.91 6.16 -4.58
C GLY A 212 -19.66 5.79 -5.86
N ASP A 213 -19.48 4.57 -6.38
CA ASP A 213 -19.92 4.14 -7.70
C ASP A 213 -21.01 3.05 -7.69
N GLY A 214 -21.73 2.91 -6.59
CA GLY A 214 -22.72 1.83 -6.39
C GLY A 214 -22.16 0.65 -5.61
N THR A 215 -20.85 0.63 -5.36
CA THR A 215 -20.16 -0.52 -4.75
C THR A 215 -19.42 -0.17 -3.47
N VAL A 216 -19.10 -1.20 -2.72
CA VAL A 216 -18.19 -1.14 -1.57
C VAL A 216 -17.09 -2.19 -1.76
N ASN A 217 -15.85 -1.83 -1.42
CA ASN A 217 -14.76 -2.77 -1.25
C ASN A 217 -14.88 -3.36 0.16
N ILE A 218 -15.27 -4.62 0.25
CA ILE A 218 -15.35 -5.39 1.50
C ILE A 218 -14.16 -6.31 1.60
N GLY A 219 -13.55 -6.40 2.78
CA GLY A 219 -12.47 -7.34 2.98
C GLY A 219 -12.12 -7.61 4.42
N VAL A 220 -11.19 -8.52 4.61
CA VAL A 220 -10.61 -8.87 5.91
C VAL A 220 -9.12 -9.06 5.77
N GLY A 221 -8.38 -8.66 6.80
CA GLY A 221 -6.93 -8.84 6.89
C GLY A 221 -6.51 -9.42 8.23
N ALA A 222 -5.44 -10.19 8.24
CA ALA A 222 -4.85 -10.77 9.45
C ALA A 222 -3.31 -10.71 9.39
N LEU A 223 -2.69 -10.58 10.57
CA LEU A 223 -1.25 -10.57 10.74
C LEU A 223 -0.70 -11.98 10.95
N SER A 224 0.48 -12.25 10.40
CA SER A 224 1.18 -13.54 10.52
C SER A 224 1.59 -13.90 11.96
N THR A 225 1.56 -12.91 12.88
CA THR A 225 1.82 -13.10 14.32
C THR A 225 0.71 -13.86 15.05
N MET A 226 -0.44 -14.06 14.40
CA MET A 226 -1.55 -14.82 14.95
C MET A 226 -1.18 -16.28 15.21
N LYS A 227 -1.50 -16.80 16.41
CA LYS A 227 -1.40 -18.23 16.68
C LYS A 227 -2.36 -19.00 15.76
N GLY A 228 -1.84 -19.97 15.02
CA GLY A 228 -2.65 -20.76 14.08
C GLY A 228 -2.84 -20.10 12.71
N PHE A 229 -2.13 -19.01 12.40
CA PHE A 229 -2.21 -18.29 11.13
C PHE A 229 -2.21 -19.18 9.87
N LYS A 230 -1.38 -20.24 9.86
CA LYS A 230 -1.30 -21.18 8.73
C LYS A 230 -2.60 -21.95 8.46
N LYS A 231 -3.49 -22.02 9.45
CA LYS A 231 -4.80 -22.71 9.36
C LYS A 231 -5.94 -21.77 9.02
N LEU A 232 -5.69 -20.45 9.00
CA LEU A 232 -6.72 -19.44 8.74
C LEU A 232 -7.21 -19.54 7.30
N ASN A 233 -8.52 -19.77 7.11
CA ASN A 233 -9.17 -19.69 5.82
C ASN A 233 -9.74 -18.28 5.63
N LEU A 234 -9.09 -17.47 4.76
CA LEU A 234 -9.52 -16.10 4.51
C LEU A 234 -10.89 -16.02 3.79
N ASN A 235 -11.25 -16.98 2.94
CA ASN A 235 -12.58 -16.97 2.30
C ASN A 235 -13.67 -17.14 3.37
N THR A 236 -13.53 -18.14 4.23
CA THR A 236 -14.47 -18.37 5.35
C THR A 236 -14.56 -17.12 6.25
N LEU A 237 -13.43 -16.49 6.56
CA LEU A 237 -13.41 -15.28 7.38
C LEU A 237 -14.12 -14.10 6.69
N LEU A 238 -13.93 -13.93 5.38
CA LEU A 238 -14.60 -12.89 4.61
C LEU A 238 -16.10 -13.13 4.56
N ASP A 239 -16.55 -14.36 4.32
CA ASP A 239 -17.97 -14.71 4.29
C ASP A 239 -18.65 -14.52 5.65
N GLN A 240 -17.97 -14.87 6.75
CA GLN A 240 -18.44 -14.58 8.11
C GLN A 240 -18.57 -13.07 8.35
N TYR A 241 -17.59 -12.28 7.93
CA TYR A 241 -17.66 -10.84 8.06
C TYR A 241 -18.76 -10.22 7.19
N ALA A 242 -18.90 -10.68 5.95
CA ALA A 242 -19.98 -10.24 5.07
C ALA A 242 -21.36 -10.55 5.67
N ALA A 243 -21.54 -11.72 6.30
CA ALA A 243 -22.78 -12.06 6.99
C ALA A 243 -23.07 -11.11 8.17
N ILE A 244 -22.05 -10.70 8.94
CA ILE A 244 -22.20 -9.76 10.06
C ILE A 244 -22.67 -8.37 9.57
N VAL A 245 -22.13 -7.88 8.45
CA VAL A 245 -22.40 -6.53 7.96
C VAL A 245 -23.54 -6.46 6.94
N ARG A 246 -24.06 -7.61 6.47
CA ARG A 246 -25.05 -7.70 5.39
C ARG A 246 -26.26 -6.79 5.59
N ASP A 247 -26.91 -6.89 6.73
CA ASP A 247 -28.13 -6.11 7.00
C ASP A 247 -27.81 -4.61 7.14
N SER A 248 -26.75 -4.28 7.90
CA SER A 248 -26.40 -2.89 8.18
C SER A 248 -25.89 -2.13 6.93
N TRP A 249 -25.34 -2.85 5.96
CA TRP A 249 -24.88 -2.28 4.69
C TRP A 249 -25.85 -2.55 3.53
N SER A 250 -26.93 -3.29 3.73
CA SER A 250 -27.78 -3.80 2.65
C SER A 250 -26.91 -4.39 1.53
N LEU A 251 -25.96 -5.22 1.94
CA LEU A 251 -24.89 -5.73 1.10
C LEU A 251 -25.44 -6.79 0.12
N GLY A 252 -25.24 -6.57 -1.17
CA GLY A 252 -25.53 -7.56 -2.21
C GLY A 252 -24.47 -8.67 -2.29
N ASP A 253 -24.59 -9.52 -3.28
CA ASP A 253 -23.61 -10.58 -3.54
C ASP A 253 -22.32 -10.02 -4.15
N TYR A 254 -21.22 -10.74 -4.01
CA TYR A 254 -19.94 -10.32 -4.58
C TYR A 254 -20.04 -10.21 -6.11
N ILE A 255 -19.57 -9.10 -6.66
CA ILE A 255 -19.54 -8.84 -8.11
C ILE A 255 -18.53 -9.76 -8.80
N GLU A 256 -17.44 -10.09 -8.10
CA GLU A 256 -16.37 -10.94 -8.60
C GLU A 256 -15.89 -11.91 -7.50
N LYS A 257 -15.16 -12.93 -7.88
CA LYS A 257 -14.56 -13.88 -6.94
C LYS A 257 -13.59 -13.15 -6.00
N PRO A 258 -13.67 -13.38 -4.67
CA PRO A 258 -12.72 -12.80 -3.72
C PRO A 258 -11.27 -13.12 -4.08
N ARG A 259 -10.38 -12.14 -3.88
CA ARG A 259 -8.95 -12.24 -4.22
C ARG A 259 -8.10 -11.87 -3.02
N ALA A 260 -7.11 -12.72 -2.72
CA ALA A 260 -6.20 -12.54 -1.60
C ALA A 260 -4.83 -12.02 -2.04
N TRP A 261 -4.17 -11.27 -1.15
CA TRP A 261 -2.84 -10.74 -1.39
C TRP A 261 -2.02 -10.67 -0.10
N ARG A 262 -0.69 -10.78 -0.25
CA ARG A 262 0.25 -10.62 0.85
C ARG A 262 0.69 -9.16 0.97
N LEU A 263 0.80 -8.69 2.22
CA LEU A 263 1.27 -7.36 2.60
C LEU A 263 2.67 -7.49 3.20
N PRO A 264 3.74 -7.18 2.45
CA PRO A 264 5.12 -7.28 2.95
C PRO A 264 5.43 -6.09 3.86
N MET A 265 5.86 -6.36 5.08
CA MET A 265 6.16 -5.35 6.10
C MET A 265 7.65 -5.27 6.42
N SER A 266 8.48 -5.91 5.59
CA SER A 266 9.94 -5.91 5.71
C SER A 266 10.60 -6.20 4.37
N CYS A 267 11.88 -5.84 4.25
CA CYS A 267 12.73 -6.17 3.12
C CYS A 267 14.17 -6.36 3.60
N VAL A 268 14.81 -7.45 3.19
CA VAL A 268 16.20 -7.75 3.57
C VAL A 268 17.18 -6.77 2.92
N ARG A 269 16.91 -6.38 1.67
CA ARG A 269 17.79 -5.50 0.90
C ARG A 269 16.98 -4.56 0.01
N ARG A 270 17.08 -3.25 0.24
CA ARG A 270 16.31 -2.22 -0.46
C ARG A 270 17.10 -1.49 -1.55
N HIS A 271 18.41 -1.67 -1.60
CA HIS A 271 19.29 -1.01 -2.56
C HIS A 271 20.53 -1.83 -2.88
N GLY A 272 21.21 -1.42 -3.93
CA GLY A 272 22.53 -1.90 -4.32
C GLY A 272 23.10 -1.06 -5.47
N PRO A 273 24.29 -1.40 -5.95
CA PRO A 273 24.90 -0.65 -7.05
C PRO A 273 23.98 -0.57 -8.26
N GLY A 274 23.54 0.65 -8.61
CA GLY A 274 22.67 0.93 -9.76
C GLY A 274 21.18 0.61 -9.58
N TRP A 275 20.71 0.28 -8.37
CA TRP A 275 19.28 0.01 -8.15
C TRP A 275 18.75 0.35 -6.76
N VAL A 276 17.45 0.58 -6.68
CA VAL A 276 16.67 0.75 -5.43
C VAL A 276 15.34 0.01 -5.53
N ALA A 277 14.80 -0.43 -4.39
CA ALA A 277 13.43 -0.94 -4.26
C ALA A 277 12.54 0.10 -3.56
N ILE A 278 11.27 0.21 -3.99
CA ILE A 278 10.30 1.17 -3.47
C ILE A 278 8.98 0.49 -3.10
N GLY A 279 8.17 1.14 -2.28
CA GLY A 279 6.85 0.65 -1.87
C GLY A 279 6.89 -0.77 -1.30
N ASP A 280 5.94 -1.62 -1.69
CA ASP A 280 5.85 -3.02 -1.23
C ASP A 280 7.11 -3.84 -1.54
N ALA A 281 7.84 -3.53 -2.64
CA ALA A 281 9.09 -4.22 -2.97
C ALA A 281 10.19 -3.93 -1.95
N ALA A 282 10.12 -2.78 -1.28
CA ALA A 282 10.99 -2.39 -0.16
C ALA A 282 10.39 -2.74 1.22
N GLY A 283 9.24 -3.41 1.26
CA GLY A 283 8.56 -3.75 2.51
C GLY A 283 7.92 -2.56 3.22
N PHE A 284 7.66 -1.46 2.51
CA PHE A 284 7.04 -0.26 3.07
C PHE A 284 5.52 -0.39 3.11
N VAL A 285 5.05 -1.27 3.98
CA VAL A 285 3.64 -1.41 4.35
C VAL A 285 3.52 -1.19 5.85
N ASN A 286 2.63 -0.29 6.25
CA ASN A 286 2.38 0.02 7.65
C ASN A 286 1.84 -1.22 8.38
N PRO A 287 2.56 -1.73 9.40
CA PRO A 287 2.17 -2.97 10.09
C PRO A 287 0.92 -2.82 10.96
N MET A 288 0.47 -1.59 11.24
CA MET A 288 -0.68 -1.34 12.12
C MET A 288 -2.01 -1.29 11.36
N ASN A 289 -2.00 -0.82 10.11
CA ASN A 289 -3.23 -0.66 9.31
C ASN A 289 -3.18 -1.30 7.92
N GLY A 290 -2.00 -1.77 7.46
CA GLY A 290 -1.82 -2.39 6.15
C GLY A 290 -1.70 -1.40 4.99
N GLU A 291 -1.58 -0.11 5.26
CA GLU A 291 -1.39 0.92 4.24
C GLU A 291 0.01 0.86 3.63
N GLY A 292 0.11 1.12 2.32
CA GLY A 292 1.38 1.10 1.59
C GLY A 292 1.39 2.01 0.36
N ILE A 293 0.24 2.57 -0.03
CA ILE A 293 0.15 3.44 -1.21
C ILE A 293 0.90 4.75 -0.98
N ASP A 294 0.72 5.37 0.17
CA ASP A 294 1.43 6.57 0.61
C ASP A 294 2.96 6.37 0.56
N TYR A 295 3.46 5.32 1.19
CA TYR A 295 4.89 4.98 1.17
C TYR A 295 5.40 4.68 -0.23
N ALA A 296 4.58 4.06 -1.09
CA ALA A 296 4.96 3.78 -2.46
C ALA A 296 5.11 5.09 -3.27
N LEU A 297 4.17 6.02 -3.14
CA LEU A 297 4.22 7.33 -3.79
C LEU A 297 5.44 8.14 -3.30
N GLU A 298 5.60 8.26 -1.97
CA GLU A 298 6.69 9.02 -1.36
C GLU A 298 8.07 8.43 -1.69
N SER A 299 8.24 7.10 -1.59
CA SER A 299 9.53 6.45 -1.88
C SER A 299 9.89 6.52 -3.36
N GLY A 300 8.89 6.48 -4.24
CA GLY A 300 9.09 6.66 -5.67
C GLY A 300 9.62 8.06 -6.02
N ALA A 301 8.98 9.10 -5.50
CA ALA A 301 9.44 10.49 -5.68
C ALA A 301 10.82 10.72 -5.06
N LEU A 302 11.08 10.13 -3.88
CA LEU A 302 12.36 10.27 -3.19
C LEU A 302 13.51 9.62 -3.96
N ALA A 303 13.28 8.48 -4.63
CA ALA A 303 14.29 7.84 -5.46
C ALA A 303 14.76 8.77 -6.60
N VAL A 304 13.82 9.49 -7.22
CA VAL A 304 14.14 10.49 -8.26
C VAL A 304 14.89 11.68 -7.68
N LYS A 305 14.45 12.20 -6.53
CA LYS A 305 15.15 13.29 -5.85
C LYS A 305 16.62 12.94 -5.58
N CYS A 306 16.88 11.76 -5.01
CA CYS A 306 18.23 11.29 -4.74
C CYS A 306 19.07 11.15 -6.02
N PHE A 307 18.45 10.74 -7.13
CA PHE A 307 19.10 10.66 -8.43
C PHE A 307 19.47 12.04 -8.98
N LEU A 308 18.57 13.00 -8.87
CA LEU A 308 18.82 14.38 -9.30
C LEU A 308 19.91 15.07 -8.47
N ASP A 309 19.93 14.81 -7.15
CA ASP A 309 20.96 15.36 -6.25
C ASP A 309 22.35 14.83 -6.63
N ASN A 310 22.51 13.52 -6.87
CA ASN A 310 23.74 12.92 -7.36
C ASN A 310 23.51 11.49 -7.90
N PRO A 311 23.52 11.28 -9.22
CA PRO A 311 23.31 9.95 -9.82
C PRO A 311 24.26 8.86 -9.32
N ALA A 312 25.52 9.20 -9.03
CA ALA A 312 26.53 8.23 -8.60
C ALA A 312 26.29 7.66 -7.20
N THR A 313 25.63 8.44 -6.32
CA THR A 313 25.33 8.04 -4.94
C THR A 313 23.84 7.84 -4.70
N ALA A 314 23.01 7.90 -5.74
CA ALA A 314 21.56 7.87 -5.65
C ALA A 314 21.03 6.70 -4.81
N SER A 315 21.51 5.48 -5.03
CA SER A 315 21.03 4.29 -4.33
C SER A 315 21.35 4.28 -2.84
N THR A 316 22.54 4.72 -2.45
CA THR A 316 22.95 4.82 -1.04
C THR A 316 22.31 5.99 -0.33
N SER A 317 22.17 7.14 -1.01
CA SER A 317 21.46 8.31 -0.49
C SER A 317 19.96 8.01 -0.28
N TYR A 318 19.35 7.29 -1.20
CA TYR A 318 17.97 6.83 -1.09
C TYR A 318 17.77 5.93 0.15
N ASP A 319 18.61 4.89 0.32
CA ASP A 319 18.47 3.98 1.46
C ASP A 319 18.60 4.71 2.80
N ARG A 320 19.56 5.64 2.91
CA ARG A 320 19.71 6.49 4.10
C ARG A 320 18.45 7.33 4.34
N GLN A 321 17.92 8.02 3.33
CA GLN A 321 16.78 8.94 3.48
C GLN A 321 15.46 8.21 3.77
N VAL A 322 15.20 7.04 3.15
CA VAL A 322 14.03 6.22 3.51
C VAL A 322 14.17 5.62 4.90
N GLY A 323 15.40 5.30 5.32
CA GLY A 323 15.69 4.83 6.68
C GLY A 323 15.35 5.88 7.73
N GLU A 324 15.80 7.11 7.53
CA GLU A 324 15.50 8.27 8.39
C GLU A 324 13.98 8.54 8.45
N ARG A 325 13.29 8.43 7.30
CA ARG A 325 11.87 8.80 7.17
C ARG A 325 10.89 7.72 7.66
N PHE A 326 11.18 6.44 7.42
CA PHE A 326 10.20 5.36 7.58
C PHE A 326 10.58 4.30 8.62
N ASP A 327 11.89 3.99 8.80
CA ASP A 327 12.29 2.79 9.53
C ASP A 327 11.91 2.81 11.01
N SER A 328 11.98 3.96 11.66
CA SER A 328 11.59 4.09 13.07
C SER A 328 10.14 3.72 13.29
N PHE A 329 9.25 4.30 12.49
CA PHE A 329 7.80 4.05 12.56
C PHE A 329 7.45 2.61 12.20
N LEU A 330 7.95 2.11 11.05
CA LEU A 330 7.66 0.77 10.58
C LEU A 330 8.19 -0.31 11.54
N ARG A 331 9.37 -0.11 12.14
CA ARG A 331 9.94 -1.00 13.15
C ARG A 331 9.08 -1.03 14.42
N THR A 332 8.64 0.13 14.88
CA THR A 332 7.73 0.25 16.03
C THR A 332 6.41 -0.44 15.73
N GLY A 333 5.85 -0.23 14.55
CA GLY A 333 4.63 -0.90 14.10
C GLY A 333 4.77 -2.43 14.06
N ARG A 334 5.88 -2.97 13.57
CA ARG A 334 6.14 -4.44 13.59
C ARG A 334 6.19 -4.98 15.01
N ARG A 335 6.88 -4.30 15.94
CA ARG A 335 6.90 -4.69 17.36
C ARG A 335 5.50 -4.65 17.98
N PHE A 336 4.73 -3.62 17.67
CA PHE A 336 3.34 -3.51 18.13
C PHE A 336 2.47 -4.64 17.56
N SER A 337 2.61 -4.96 16.28
CA SER A 337 1.91 -6.08 15.62
C SER A 337 2.17 -7.42 16.29
N PHE A 338 3.40 -7.64 16.78
CA PHE A 338 3.74 -8.82 17.54
C PHE A 338 2.99 -8.86 18.88
N ILE A 339 2.90 -7.73 19.60
CA ILE A 339 2.18 -7.63 20.87
C ILE A 339 0.69 -7.91 20.68
N ILE A 340 0.04 -7.29 19.70
CA ILE A 340 -1.39 -7.51 19.44
C ILE A 340 -1.70 -8.89 18.86
N GLY A 341 -0.72 -9.59 18.33
CA GLY A 341 -0.82 -10.99 17.91
C GLY A 341 -1.19 -11.95 19.05
N HIS A 342 -1.07 -11.51 20.32
CA HIS A 342 -1.45 -12.29 21.49
C HIS A 342 -2.89 -11.99 21.91
N PRO A 343 -3.83 -12.97 21.85
CA PRO A 343 -5.27 -12.73 22.07
C PRO A 343 -5.61 -12.12 23.42
N TRP A 344 -4.78 -12.36 24.45
CA TRP A 344 -5.00 -11.83 25.80
C TRP A 344 -4.65 -10.32 25.91
N LEU A 345 -3.79 -9.80 25.04
CA LEU A 345 -3.47 -8.36 24.96
C LEU A 345 -4.40 -7.61 24.00
N LEU A 346 -4.88 -8.28 22.95
CA LEU A 346 -5.70 -7.65 21.92
C LEU A 346 -7.00 -7.07 22.51
N ARG A 347 -7.72 -7.83 23.37
CA ARG A 347 -9.00 -7.38 23.96
C ARG A 347 -8.87 -6.15 24.85
N PRO A 348 -7.97 -6.09 25.84
CA PRO A 348 -7.78 -4.88 26.64
C PRO A 348 -7.25 -3.72 25.79
N GLY A 349 -6.34 -3.96 24.84
CA GLY A 349 -5.84 -2.95 23.91
C GLY A 349 -6.96 -2.28 23.10
N LEU A 350 -7.89 -3.06 22.53
CA LEU A 350 -9.05 -2.54 21.79
C LEU A 350 -10.00 -1.76 22.72
N ARG A 351 -10.20 -2.20 23.97
CA ARG A 351 -11.03 -1.45 24.93
C ARG A 351 -10.47 -0.07 25.24
N ILE A 352 -9.15 0.05 25.32
CA ILE A 352 -8.46 1.32 25.53
C ILE A 352 -8.56 2.16 24.24
N ALA A 353 -8.18 1.60 23.09
CA ALA A 353 -8.14 2.28 21.81
C ALA A 353 -9.47 2.92 21.38
N VAL A 354 -10.61 2.29 21.72
CA VAL A 354 -11.96 2.82 21.42
C VAL A 354 -12.75 3.21 22.67
N GLY A 355 -12.09 3.28 23.83
CA GLY A 355 -12.71 3.53 25.12
C GLY A 355 -13.34 4.92 25.24
N THR A 356 -12.60 5.94 24.83
CA THR A 356 -13.03 7.34 24.77
C THR A 356 -12.80 7.90 23.37
N GLN A 357 -13.44 9.04 23.05
CA GLN A 357 -13.20 9.71 21.76
C GLN A 357 -11.73 10.09 21.62
N ALA A 358 -11.15 10.74 22.63
CA ALA A 358 -9.75 11.16 22.60
C ALA A 358 -8.77 9.98 22.41
N ALA A 359 -9.00 8.83 23.05
CA ALA A 359 -8.16 7.65 22.85
C ALA A 359 -8.27 7.10 21.42
N ALA A 360 -9.48 7.14 20.84
CA ALA A 360 -9.70 6.68 19.48
C ALA A 360 -9.07 7.63 18.44
N ASP A 361 -9.16 8.95 18.66
CA ASP A 361 -8.51 9.96 17.81
C ASP A 361 -6.97 9.80 17.83
N ILE A 362 -6.36 9.61 19.01
CA ILE A 362 -4.93 9.31 19.14
C ILE A 362 -4.59 8.00 18.42
N THR A 363 -5.41 6.97 18.60
CA THR A 363 -5.19 5.67 17.93
C THR A 363 -5.21 5.83 16.41
N LEU A 364 -6.16 6.59 15.87
CA LEU A 364 -6.24 6.87 14.44
C LEU A 364 -4.99 7.60 13.94
N ALA A 365 -4.58 8.65 14.64
CA ALA A 365 -3.41 9.45 14.27
C ALA A 365 -2.13 8.63 14.30
N VAL A 366 -1.92 7.83 15.37
CA VAL A 366 -0.74 6.95 15.50
C VAL A 366 -0.74 5.85 14.46
N MET A 367 -1.86 5.11 14.31
CA MET A 367 -1.94 3.98 13.38
C MET A 367 -1.86 4.44 11.91
N GLY A 368 -2.39 5.61 11.60
CA GLY A 368 -2.35 6.21 10.27
C GLY A 368 -1.02 6.91 9.95
N ASN A 369 -0.07 6.97 10.90
CA ASN A 369 1.16 7.75 10.74
C ASN A 369 0.87 9.21 10.31
N LEU A 370 -0.11 9.82 10.96
CA LEU A 370 -0.62 11.17 10.70
C LEU A 370 -0.16 12.18 11.77
N ILE A 371 0.80 11.82 12.60
CA ILE A 371 1.38 12.71 13.60
C ILE A 371 2.46 13.55 12.92
N ASP A 372 2.39 14.85 13.09
CA ASP A 372 3.47 15.76 12.69
C ASP A 372 4.70 15.48 13.56
N SER A 373 5.80 15.08 12.93
CA SER A 373 7.10 14.83 13.57
C SER A 373 8.06 15.98 13.28
#